data_4977114607d86666471fa910104ad6af
#
_entry.id   4977114607d86666471fa910104ad6af
#
_cell.length_a   1.000
_cell.length_b   1.000
_cell.length_c   1.000
_cell.angle_alpha   90.00
_cell.angle_beta   90.00
_cell.angle_gamma   90.00
#
_symmetry.space_group_name_H-M   'P 1'
#
loop_
_entity.id
_entity.type
_entity.pdbx_description
1 polymer ?
#
loop_
_entity_poly.entity_id
_entity_poly.type
_entity_poly.pdbx_seq_one_letter_code
_entity_poly.pdbx_strand_id
1 'polypeptide(L)'
;MKKHFSIILFALTFACTLSANNNQDALAGIDLNEIVITGSRDQSPVSEIPSTVSVIDSEDIESRFEPSLLTILNEQIPGFFSTSRSVMGYGISTGAAGGINIRGIGGTNSAQMLVLIDGHPQYAGLMGHPIADLYQATMAKRIEIVRGPSSVLYGSNAMGGTMNIITGSPAYHGFNGSATVAYGSHNSLQSNIATSYSKDKLKAHASVIYNQSNGHRENMHYNQLQGNLGVSYRISDSYSVSVQSNIAEIYSENPGTVQSPLVNNKADIIRGNVSASFSNSFNKASGAVMLFSNFGNHTIDDGNAIGATPLTYSFRSKDALSGISFYETFHIVNGNKTTVGFDYFNIY
;
A
#
# COMPACT_ATOMS: atom_id res chain seq x y z
N MET A 1 -38.86 -8.21 2.66
CA MET A 1 -38.89 -9.06 1.45
C MET A 1 -37.49 -9.68 1.29
N LYS A 2 -37.36 -10.95 1.60
CA LYS A 2 -36.07 -11.69 1.52
C LYS A 2 -35.82 -12.05 0.05
N LYS A 3 -34.74 -11.56 -0.52
CA LYS A 3 -34.24 -12.04 -1.83
C LYS A 3 -33.19 -13.09 -1.57
N HIS A 4 -33.51 -14.33 -1.91
CA HIS A 4 -32.57 -15.44 -1.94
C HIS A 4 -31.67 -15.28 -3.17
N PHE A 5 -30.37 -15.19 -2.94
CA PHE A 5 -29.36 -15.26 -3.97
C PHE A 5 -28.89 -16.72 -4.08
N SER A 6 -29.30 -17.39 -5.15
CA SER A 6 -28.85 -18.76 -5.45
C SER A 6 -27.47 -18.69 -6.08
N ILE A 7 -26.47 -19.16 -5.37
CA ILE A 7 -25.10 -19.34 -5.90
C ILE A 7 -25.09 -20.67 -6.65
N ILE A 8 -24.93 -20.59 -7.97
CA ILE A 8 -24.64 -21.77 -8.81
C ILE A 8 -23.14 -22.04 -8.69
N LEU A 9 -22.82 -23.12 -7.99
CA LEU A 9 -21.46 -23.65 -7.88
C LEU A 9 -21.09 -24.36 -9.19
N PHE A 10 -20.30 -23.69 -10.05
CA PHE A 10 -19.72 -24.31 -11.24
C PHE A 10 -18.35 -24.89 -10.84
N ALA A 11 -18.30 -26.20 -10.64
CA ALA A 11 -17.05 -26.90 -10.39
C ALA A 11 -16.29 -27.08 -11.71
N LEU A 12 -15.32 -26.23 -11.97
CA LEU A 12 -14.30 -26.43 -13.03
C LEU A 12 -13.15 -27.23 -12.42
N THR A 13 -13.07 -28.51 -12.74
CA THR A 13 -11.88 -29.32 -12.48
C THR A 13 -10.78 -28.95 -13.48
N PHE A 14 -9.87 -28.10 -13.06
CA PHE A 14 -8.63 -27.81 -13.79
C PHE A 14 -7.54 -28.71 -13.25
N ALA A 15 -7.10 -29.67 -14.03
CA ALA A 15 -5.94 -30.49 -13.72
C ALA A 15 -4.67 -29.66 -13.90
N CYS A 16 -4.13 -29.12 -12.81
CA CYS A 16 -2.79 -28.54 -12.78
C CYS A 16 -1.74 -29.65 -12.72
N THR A 17 -0.94 -29.81 -13.73
CA THR A 17 0.31 -30.57 -13.67
C THR A 17 1.33 -29.73 -12.89
N LEU A 18 1.59 -30.09 -11.65
CA LEU A 18 2.66 -29.52 -10.83
C LEU A 18 4.01 -30.03 -11.36
N SER A 19 4.78 -29.14 -12.00
CA SER A 19 6.22 -29.34 -12.17
C SER A 19 6.91 -28.80 -10.92
N ALA A 20 7.36 -29.69 -10.05
CA ALA A 20 8.21 -29.32 -8.93
C ALA A 20 9.59 -28.95 -9.48
N ASN A 21 9.91 -27.66 -9.42
CA ASN A 21 11.28 -27.18 -9.62
C ASN A 21 11.98 -27.19 -8.26
N ASN A 22 12.93 -28.10 -8.08
CA ASN A 22 13.82 -28.12 -6.93
C ASN A 22 14.79 -26.95 -7.03
N ASN A 23 14.45 -25.81 -6.51
CA ASN A 23 15.43 -24.77 -6.18
C ASN A 23 15.92 -25.04 -4.75
N GLN A 24 17.20 -25.33 -4.64
CA GLN A 24 17.89 -25.43 -3.35
C GLN A 24 17.82 -24.08 -2.64
N ASP A 25 17.45 -24.12 -1.36
CA ASP A 25 17.45 -22.98 -0.45
C ASP A 25 18.82 -22.30 -0.44
N ALA A 26 18.98 -21.27 -1.25
CA ALA A 26 20.00 -20.26 -1.01
C ALA A 26 19.53 -19.46 0.21
N LEU A 27 20.31 -19.48 1.28
CA LEU A 27 20.17 -18.55 2.40
C LEU A 27 19.96 -17.15 1.79
N ALA A 28 18.86 -16.51 2.11
CA ALA A 28 18.54 -15.17 1.61
C ALA A 28 19.60 -14.19 2.09
N GLY A 29 20.68 -14.09 1.32
CA GLY A 29 21.69 -13.06 1.50
C GLY A 29 21.14 -11.74 0.99
N ILE A 30 21.47 -10.63 1.64
CA ILE A 30 21.17 -9.32 1.14
C ILE A 30 21.92 -9.16 -0.20
N ASP A 31 21.20 -9.06 -1.30
CA ASP A 31 21.83 -8.75 -2.60
C ASP A 31 22.18 -7.25 -2.62
N LEU A 32 23.45 -6.96 -2.43
CA LEU A 32 23.97 -5.60 -2.45
C LEU A 32 23.90 -4.95 -3.85
N ASN A 33 23.66 -5.72 -4.89
CA ASN A 33 23.45 -5.23 -6.25
C ASN A 33 21.94 -5.03 -6.57
N GLU A 34 21.05 -5.31 -5.63
CA GLU A 34 19.63 -5.05 -5.82
C GLU A 34 19.40 -3.56 -6.14
N ILE A 35 18.65 -3.34 -7.23
CA ILE A 35 18.34 -1.98 -7.71
C ILE A 35 17.10 -1.46 -7.01
N VAL A 36 17.23 -0.30 -6.38
CA VAL A 36 16.14 0.42 -5.71
C VAL A 36 16.01 1.85 -6.24
N ILE A 37 14.85 2.44 -6.07
CA ILE A 37 14.55 3.80 -6.53
C ILE A 37 14.35 4.74 -5.35
N THR A 38 13.75 4.25 -4.26
CA THR A 38 13.30 5.08 -3.15
C THR A 38 14.45 5.78 -2.41
N GLY A 39 15.64 5.18 -2.41
CA GLY A 39 16.78 5.74 -1.69
C GLY A 39 17.41 6.98 -2.33
N SER A 40 17.19 7.21 -3.62
CA SER A 40 17.83 8.29 -4.39
C SER A 40 16.93 8.97 -5.42
N ARG A 41 15.69 8.52 -5.60
CA ARG A 41 14.80 8.86 -6.72
C ARG A 41 15.37 8.47 -8.09
N ASP A 42 16.36 7.58 -8.12
CA ASP A 42 16.98 7.04 -9.31
C ASP A 42 17.26 5.55 -9.12
N GLN A 43 17.32 4.79 -10.21
CA GLN A 43 17.72 3.39 -10.16
C GLN A 43 19.16 3.27 -9.68
N SER A 44 19.34 2.76 -8.47
CA SER A 44 20.66 2.67 -7.83
C SER A 44 20.80 1.35 -7.10
N PRO A 45 21.97 0.70 -7.15
CA PRO A 45 22.27 -0.43 -6.27
C PRO A 45 22.13 -0.03 -4.81
N VAL A 46 21.59 -0.93 -3.97
CA VAL A 46 21.48 -0.71 -2.51
C VAL A 46 22.83 -0.31 -1.91
N SER A 47 23.93 -0.86 -2.40
CA SER A 47 25.30 -0.53 -1.96
C SER A 47 25.72 0.92 -2.19
N GLU A 48 25.08 1.64 -3.09
CA GLU A 48 25.36 3.06 -3.39
C GLU A 48 24.46 4.02 -2.61
N ILE A 49 23.47 3.53 -1.89
CA ILE A 49 22.52 4.37 -1.14
C ILE A 49 23.12 4.67 0.24
N PRO A 50 23.30 5.95 0.63
CA PRO A 50 23.87 6.34 1.93
C PRO A 50 22.84 6.22 3.07
N SER A 51 21.96 5.26 3.00
CA SER A 51 20.89 4.98 3.98
C SER A 51 20.65 3.49 4.07
N THR A 52 20.10 3.02 5.19
CA THR A 52 19.72 1.62 5.30
C THR A 52 18.44 1.39 4.49
N VAL A 53 18.52 0.63 3.42
CA VAL A 53 17.38 0.22 2.61
C VAL A 53 17.05 -1.24 2.88
N SER A 54 15.77 -1.55 2.95
CA SER A 54 15.26 -2.92 2.95
C SER A 54 14.28 -3.07 1.80
N VAL A 55 14.32 -4.20 1.15
CA VAL A 55 13.43 -4.57 0.05
C VAL A 55 12.68 -5.83 0.45
N ILE A 56 11.40 -5.89 0.12
CA ILE A 56 10.57 -7.08 0.20
C ILE A 56 9.98 -7.27 -1.19
N ASP A 57 10.25 -8.38 -1.80
CA ASP A 57 9.78 -8.69 -3.16
C ASP A 57 8.42 -9.39 -3.17
N SER A 58 7.91 -9.68 -4.36
CA SER A 58 6.62 -10.34 -4.53
C SER A 58 6.59 -11.77 -4.00
N GLU A 59 7.69 -12.51 -4.04
CA GLU A 59 7.77 -13.89 -3.55
C GLU A 59 7.64 -13.92 -2.03
N ASP A 60 8.33 -13.03 -1.34
CA ASP A 60 8.22 -12.85 0.10
C ASP A 60 6.81 -12.43 0.52
N ILE A 61 6.18 -11.52 -0.22
CA ILE A 61 4.82 -11.05 0.05
C ILE A 61 3.80 -12.18 -0.14
N GLU A 62 3.87 -12.88 -1.27
CA GLU A 62 2.91 -13.94 -1.63
C GLU A 62 3.02 -15.17 -0.71
N SER A 63 4.23 -15.49 -0.23
CA SER A 63 4.47 -16.65 0.65
C SER A 63 3.80 -16.54 2.02
N ARG A 64 3.42 -15.31 2.44
CA ARG A 64 2.89 -15.03 3.79
C ARG A 64 1.38 -15.18 3.91
N PHE A 65 0.63 -15.16 2.83
CA PHE A 65 -0.85 -15.21 2.82
C PHE A 65 -1.52 -14.12 3.69
N GLU A 66 -0.80 -13.04 3.99
CA GLU A 66 -1.30 -11.93 4.79
C GLU A 66 -2.02 -10.91 3.91
N PRO A 67 -3.20 -10.41 4.29
CA PRO A 67 -3.90 -9.39 3.50
C PRO A 67 -3.22 -8.04 3.56
N SER A 68 -2.65 -7.68 4.71
CA SER A 68 -2.04 -6.37 4.94
C SER A 68 -0.52 -6.39 4.83
N LEU A 69 0.02 -5.44 4.09
CA LEU A 69 1.46 -5.22 4.04
C LEU A 69 2.06 -4.88 5.42
N LEU A 70 1.31 -4.21 6.30
CA LEU A 70 1.84 -3.82 7.62
C LEU A 70 2.16 -5.02 8.50
N THR A 71 1.41 -6.11 8.40
CA THR A 71 1.70 -7.35 9.12
C THR A 71 3.03 -7.95 8.63
N ILE A 72 3.22 -8.03 7.32
CA ILE A 72 4.46 -8.52 6.70
C ILE A 72 5.66 -7.68 7.13
N LEU A 73 5.51 -6.35 7.14
CA LEU A 73 6.56 -5.43 7.54
C LEU A 73 6.94 -5.54 9.01
N ASN A 74 5.97 -5.78 9.90
CA ASN A 74 6.24 -6.03 11.31
C ASN A 74 7.13 -7.25 11.53
N GLU A 75 7.00 -8.26 10.68
CA GLU A 75 7.78 -9.50 10.79
C GLU A 75 9.17 -9.38 10.17
N GLN A 76 9.28 -8.67 9.04
CA GLN A 76 10.50 -8.71 8.22
C GLN A 76 11.43 -7.51 8.41
N ILE A 77 10.89 -6.35 8.82
CA ILE A 77 11.69 -5.12 8.87
C ILE A 77 12.14 -4.80 10.29
N PRO A 78 13.44 -4.93 10.60
CA PRO A 78 13.96 -4.59 11.91
C PRO A 78 13.67 -3.14 12.31
N GLY A 79 12.97 -2.97 13.43
CA GLY A 79 12.61 -1.67 13.97
C GLY A 79 11.36 -1.04 13.34
N PHE A 80 10.66 -1.76 12.45
CA PHE A 80 9.31 -1.38 12.03
C PHE A 80 8.29 -1.90 13.05
N PHE A 81 7.29 -1.10 13.33
CA PHE A 81 6.20 -1.48 14.21
C PHE A 81 4.89 -0.81 13.77
N SER A 82 3.85 -1.59 13.66
CA SER A 82 2.49 -1.11 13.55
C SER A 82 1.56 -1.87 14.50
N THR A 83 0.57 -1.19 15.06
CA THR A 83 -0.41 -1.85 15.89
C THR A 83 -1.51 -2.45 15.03
N SER A 84 -1.87 -3.71 15.29
CA SER A 84 -3.08 -4.33 14.77
C SER A 84 -4.09 -4.48 15.89
N ARG A 85 -5.37 -4.47 15.56
CA ARG A 85 -6.46 -4.55 16.51
C ARG A 85 -7.21 -5.86 16.43
N SER A 86 -7.30 -6.41 15.24
CA SER A 86 -8.09 -7.58 14.92
C SER A 86 -7.33 -8.49 13.95
N VAL A 87 -7.99 -9.56 13.56
CA VAL A 87 -7.58 -10.44 12.45
C VAL A 87 -7.44 -9.65 11.16
N MET A 88 -8.34 -8.70 10.94
CA MET A 88 -8.33 -7.77 9.81
C MET A 88 -8.78 -6.39 10.28
N GLY A 89 -8.36 -5.36 9.53
CA GLY A 89 -8.78 -4.00 9.74
C GLY A 89 -8.03 -3.26 10.83
N TYR A 90 -7.77 -2.01 10.58
CA TYR A 90 -7.10 -1.07 11.46
C TYR A 90 -8.03 0.05 11.92
N GLY A 91 -8.90 0.52 11.03
CA GLY A 91 -9.79 1.65 11.27
C GLY A 91 -9.06 2.97 11.46
N ILE A 92 -9.78 4.07 11.59
CA ILE A 92 -9.20 5.41 11.77
C ILE A 92 -9.85 6.23 12.88
N SER A 93 -10.83 5.68 13.60
CA SER A 93 -11.48 6.37 14.70
C SER A 93 -10.65 6.32 15.98
N THR A 94 -11.15 6.91 17.06
CA THR A 94 -10.51 6.90 18.38
C THR A 94 -10.07 5.49 18.79
N GLY A 95 -8.80 5.35 19.15
CA GLY A 95 -8.20 4.07 19.50
C GLY A 95 -7.97 3.13 18.31
N ALA A 96 -8.04 3.64 17.06
CA ALA A 96 -7.69 2.88 15.86
C ALA A 96 -6.24 2.41 15.90
N ALA A 97 -5.99 1.28 15.25
CA ALA A 97 -4.66 0.75 15.03
C ALA A 97 -4.07 1.25 13.70
N GLY A 98 -2.93 0.72 13.28
CA GLY A 98 -2.30 1.04 12.00
C GLY A 98 -1.38 2.24 12.02
N GLY A 99 -1.07 2.77 13.19
CA GLY A 99 0.02 3.75 13.34
C GLY A 99 1.35 3.11 12.97
N ILE A 100 2.07 3.73 12.04
CA ILE A 100 3.33 3.24 11.52
C ILE A 100 4.48 3.89 12.28
N ASN A 101 5.40 3.08 12.77
CA ASN A 101 6.59 3.50 13.50
C ASN A 101 7.82 2.79 12.93
N ILE A 102 8.92 3.51 12.81
CA ILE A 102 10.21 2.92 12.48
C ILE A 102 11.30 3.47 13.39
N ARG A 103 12.04 2.57 14.05
CA ARG A 103 13.10 2.91 15.02
C ARG A 103 12.66 3.92 16.08
N GLY A 104 11.40 3.83 16.54
CA GLY A 104 10.83 4.73 17.56
C GLY A 104 10.31 6.06 17.01
N ILE A 105 10.41 6.33 15.72
CA ILE A 105 9.88 7.54 15.07
C ILE A 105 8.59 7.19 14.35
N GLY A 106 7.51 7.89 14.67
CA GLY A 106 6.16 7.62 14.16
C GLY A 106 5.17 7.38 15.30
N GLY A 107 4.02 6.84 15.01
CA GLY A 107 3.00 6.50 15.98
C GLY A 107 1.59 6.64 15.43
N THR A 108 0.59 6.53 16.31
CA THR A 108 -0.82 6.39 15.92
C THR A 108 -1.38 7.54 15.09
N ASN A 109 -0.85 8.74 15.24
CA ASN A 109 -1.38 9.95 14.58
C ASN A 109 -0.29 10.78 13.91
N SER A 110 0.89 10.22 13.66
CA SER A 110 1.97 11.00 13.08
C SER A 110 2.31 10.55 11.67
N ALA A 111 2.41 11.53 10.80
CA ALA A 111 2.91 11.38 9.44
C ALA A 111 4.45 11.43 9.37
N GLN A 112 5.15 10.94 10.40
CA GLN A 112 6.61 11.00 10.46
C GLN A 112 7.30 9.90 9.67
N MET A 113 6.56 8.91 9.22
CA MET A 113 6.98 7.93 8.23
C MET A 113 6.14 8.11 6.97
N LEU A 114 6.79 8.47 5.88
CA LEU A 114 6.12 8.69 4.61
C LEU A 114 5.83 7.38 3.91
N VAL A 115 4.57 7.17 3.58
CA VAL A 115 4.16 6.08 2.69
C VAL A 115 3.97 6.64 1.30
N LEU A 116 4.56 5.98 0.32
CA LEU A 116 4.42 6.24 -1.10
C LEU A 116 3.75 5.04 -1.79
N ILE A 117 2.98 5.30 -2.81
CA ILE A 117 2.59 4.31 -3.82
C ILE A 117 3.17 4.80 -5.14
N ASP A 118 4.02 3.99 -5.77
CA ASP A 118 4.71 4.34 -7.02
C ASP A 118 5.38 5.74 -7.00
N GLY A 119 5.94 6.10 -5.83
CA GLY A 119 6.68 7.34 -5.63
C GLY A 119 5.84 8.57 -5.26
N HIS A 120 4.51 8.50 -5.20
CA HIS A 120 3.67 9.63 -4.77
C HIS A 120 3.12 9.42 -3.34
N PRO A 121 3.07 10.50 -2.55
CA PRO A 121 2.74 10.42 -1.12
C PRO A 121 1.30 9.98 -0.87
N GLN A 122 1.13 9.11 0.14
CA GLN A 122 -0.14 8.52 0.57
C GLN A 122 -0.47 8.98 1.97
N TYR A 123 -1.19 10.07 2.11
CA TYR A 123 -1.76 10.48 3.39
C TYR A 123 -3.07 11.24 3.20
N ALA A 124 -3.89 11.23 4.23
CA ALA A 124 -5.13 11.98 4.24
C ALA A 124 -4.82 13.49 4.30
N GLY A 125 -5.44 14.27 3.43
CA GLY A 125 -5.23 15.72 3.37
C GLY A 125 -5.55 16.41 4.70
N LEU A 126 -6.59 15.97 5.40
CA LEU A 126 -7.07 16.58 6.63
C LEU A 126 -6.11 16.39 7.81
N MET A 127 -5.55 15.21 7.99
CA MET A 127 -4.78 14.84 9.18
C MET A 127 -3.31 14.51 8.87
N GLY A 128 -2.94 14.42 7.62
CA GLY A 128 -1.57 14.10 7.20
C GLY A 128 -1.08 12.71 7.57
N HIS A 129 -1.97 11.79 7.98
CA HIS A 129 -1.59 10.44 8.40
C HIS A 129 -1.94 9.39 7.33
N PRO A 130 -1.20 8.28 7.27
CA PRO A 130 -1.52 7.18 6.36
C PRO A 130 -2.79 6.45 6.80
N ILE A 131 -3.48 5.84 5.83
CA ILE A 131 -4.66 5.00 6.07
C ILE A 131 -4.24 3.55 5.88
N ALA A 132 -3.99 2.87 6.97
CA ALA A 132 -3.39 1.55 7.04
C ALA A 132 -4.15 0.47 6.24
N ASP A 133 -5.47 0.53 6.24
CA ASP A 133 -6.34 -0.42 5.55
C ASP A 133 -6.19 -0.39 4.02
N LEU A 134 -5.56 0.64 3.44
CA LEU A 134 -5.30 0.72 2.00
C LEU A 134 -4.12 -0.13 1.55
N TYR A 135 -3.21 -0.49 2.45
CA TYR A 135 -1.95 -1.14 2.10
C TYR A 135 -2.11 -2.65 2.07
N GLN A 136 -2.73 -3.14 1.00
CA GLN A 136 -3.01 -4.55 0.79
C GLN A 136 -1.82 -5.26 0.11
N ALA A 137 -1.51 -6.47 0.56
CA ALA A 137 -0.38 -7.27 0.04
C ALA A 137 -0.48 -7.50 -1.47
N THR A 138 -1.68 -7.77 -1.95
CA THR A 138 -1.95 -8.11 -3.35
C THR A 138 -1.78 -6.96 -4.35
N MET A 139 -1.62 -5.72 -3.87
CA MET A 139 -1.33 -4.59 -4.75
C MET A 139 0.17 -4.41 -5.01
N ALA A 140 1.02 -4.94 -4.14
CA ALA A 140 2.45 -4.69 -4.15
C ALA A 140 3.20 -5.76 -4.95
N LYS A 141 3.99 -5.31 -5.89
CA LYS A 141 5.03 -6.13 -6.52
C LYS A 141 6.29 -6.16 -5.68
N ARG A 142 6.61 -5.04 -5.03
CA ARG A 142 7.79 -4.87 -4.20
C ARG A 142 7.57 -3.71 -3.23
N ILE A 143 8.19 -3.78 -2.08
CA ILE A 143 8.21 -2.70 -1.11
C ILE A 143 9.66 -2.30 -0.87
N GLU A 144 9.96 -1.03 -0.98
CA GLU A 144 11.26 -0.46 -0.64
C GLU A 144 11.11 0.42 0.60
N ILE A 145 11.96 0.20 1.60
CA ILE A 145 11.91 0.94 2.86
C ILE A 145 13.26 1.56 3.14
N VAL A 146 13.30 2.89 3.13
CA VAL A 146 14.44 3.66 3.58
C VAL A 146 14.27 3.93 5.08
N ARG A 147 15.18 3.38 5.89
CA ARG A 147 15.15 3.50 7.36
C ARG A 147 16.08 4.61 7.82
N GLY A 148 15.51 5.77 8.08
CA GLY A 148 16.23 6.98 8.48
C GLY A 148 15.70 8.21 7.76
N PRO A 149 16.18 9.40 8.09
CA PRO A 149 15.68 10.65 7.54
C PRO A 149 15.78 10.68 6.01
N SER A 150 14.65 10.85 5.34
CA SER A 150 14.54 10.95 3.87
C SER A 150 13.93 12.30 3.44
N SER A 151 13.84 13.25 4.36
CA SER A 151 13.16 14.54 4.15
C SER A 151 13.80 15.41 3.07
N VAL A 152 15.10 15.22 2.79
CA VAL A 152 15.79 15.91 1.69
C VAL A 152 15.19 15.55 0.33
N LEU A 153 14.77 14.28 0.17
CA LEU A 153 14.19 13.78 -1.08
C LEU A 153 12.67 13.91 -1.14
N TYR A 154 11.99 13.79 0.01
CA TYR A 154 10.54 13.57 0.06
C TYR A 154 9.78 14.58 0.93
N GLY A 155 10.46 15.56 1.52
CA GLY A 155 9.81 16.60 2.32
C GLY A 155 9.51 16.19 3.76
N SER A 156 8.57 16.90 4.39
CA SER A 156 8.39 16.94 5.85
C SER A 156 7.97 15.61 6.51
N ASN A 157 7.22 14.78 5.84
CA ASN A 157 6.67 13.55 6.46
C ASN A 157 7.65 12.36 6.45
N ALA A 158 8.86 12.53 5.96
CA ALA A 158 9.86 11.47 5.83
C ALA A 158 10.97 11.52 6.90
N MET A 159 10.64 11.94 8.13
CA MET A 159 11.61 12.11 9.22
C MET A 159 12.14 10.77 9.76
N GLY A 160 11.28 9.78 9.94
CA GLY A 160 11.66 8.44 10.40
C GLY A 160 12.10 7.52 9.28
N GLY A 161 11.62 7.79 8.07
CA GLY A 161 11.88 6.99 6.88
C GLY A 161 10.79 7.12 5.83
N THR A 162 10.98 6.35 4.77
CA THR A 162 10.04 6.30 3.66
C THR A 162 9.77 4.85 3.28
N MET A 163 8.52 4.49 3.12
CA MET A 163 8.06 3.23 2.57
C MET A 163 7.45 3.48 1.21
N ASN A 164 7.95 2.84 0.17
CA ASN A 164 7.40 2.94 -1.17
C ASN A 164 6.84 1.57 -1.59
N ILE A 165 5.54 1.53 -1.80
CA ILE A 165 4.83 0.37 -2.33
C ILE A 165 4.87 0.50 -3.85
N ILE A 166 5.65 -0.35 -4.49
CA ILE A 166 5.74 -0.40 -5.95
C ILE A 166 4.69 -1.38 -6.44
N THR A 167 3.69 -0.84 -7.13
CA THR A 167 2.59 -1.62 -7.67
C THR A 167 3.00 -2.31 -8.98
N GLY A 168 2.18 -3.21 -9.47
CA GLY A 168 2.41 -3.86 -10.75
C GLY A 168 2.39 -5.37 -10.63
N SER A 169 2.69 -6.00 -11.75
CA SER A 169 2.74 -7.44 -11.88
C SER A 169 4.16 -7.91 -12.15
N PRO A 170 4.48 -9.14 -11.77
CA PRO A 170 5.68 -9.81 -12.24
C PRO A 170 5.80 -9.70 -13.77
N ALA A 171 7.02 -9.64 -14.26
CA ALA A 171 7.30 -9.38 -15.67
C ALA A 171 7.09 -10.61 -16.58
N TYR A 172 6.02 -11.37 -16.39
CA TYR A 172 5.66 -12.47 -17.28
C TYR A 172 5.13 -11.94 -18.61
N HIS A 173 5.61 -12.50 -19.72
CA HIS A 173 5.13 -12.13 -21.04
C HIS A 173 3.74 -12.73 -21.30
N GLY A 174 2.84 -11.96 -21.88
CA GLY A 174 1.48 -12.37 -22.18
C GLY A 174 0.50 -12.05 -21.05
N PHE A 175 -0.60 -12.78 -21.03
CA PHE A 175 -1.67 -12.65 -20.04
C PHE A 175 -1.43 -13.60 -18.86
N ASN A 176 -1.54 -13.09 -17.63
CA ASN A 176 -1.45 -13.86 -16.42
C ASN A 176 -2.61 -13.49 -15.51
N GLY A 177 -3.05 -14.44 -14.70
CA GLY A 177 -4.11 -14.21 -13.74
C GLY A 177 -3.97 -15.12 -12.53
N SER A 178 -4.43 -14.63 -11.39
CA SER A 178 -4.51 -15.38 -10.14
C SER A 178 -5.84 -15.12 -9.45
N ALA A 179 -6.32 -16.11 -8.73
CA ALA A 179 -7.47 -15.98 -7.86
C ALA A 179 -7.17 -16.71 -6.55
N THR A 180 -7.40 -16.03 -5.44
CA THR A 180 -7.20 -16.58 -4.09
C THR A 180 -8.47 -16.39 -3.29
N VAL A 181 -8.88 -17.44 -2.59
CA VAL A 181 -9.97 -17.40 -1.61
C VAL A 181 -9.49 -18.14 -0.37
N ALA A 182 -9.54 -17.46 0.78
CA ALA A 182 -9.23 -18.05 2.07
C ALA A 182 -10.38 -17.76 3.05
N TYR A 183 -10.74 -18.77 3.85
CA TYR A 183 -11.77 -18.63 4.88
C TYR A 183 -11.25 -19.17 6.20
N GLY A 184 -11.54 -18.45 7.28
CA GLY A 184 -10.99 -18.77 8.60
C GLY A 184 -11.93 -18.42 9.75
N SER A 185 -11.40 -18.46 10.95
CA SER A 185 -12.12 -18.16 12.19
C SER A 185 -12.74 -16.78 12.15
N HIS A 186 -13.79 -16.56 12.97
CA HIS A 186 -14.52 -15.29 13.07
C HIS A 186 -15.17 -14.84 11.76
N ASN A 187 -15.61 -15.81 10.93
CA ASN A 187 -16.17 -15.54 9.61
C ASN A 187 -15.21 -14.68 8.73
N SER A 188 -13.93 -14.91 8.89
CA SER A 188 -12.92 -14.19 8.09
C SER A 188 -12.87 -14.75 6.68
N LEU A 189 -13.07 -13.90 5.69
CA LEU A 189 -12.98 -14.21 4.28
C LEU A 189 -11.99 -13.25 3.63
N GLN A 190 -11.02 -13.81 2.94
CA GLN A 190 -10.14 -13.06 2.03
C GLN A 190 -10.39 -13.58 0.62
N SER A 191 -10.63 -12.67 -0.31
CA SER A 191 -10.72 -13.02 -1.72
C SER A 191 -10.01 -11.99 -2.57
N ASN A 192 -9.26 -12.46 -3.53
CA ASN A 192 -8.50 -11.64 -4.46
C ASN A 192 -8.57 -12.24 -5.85
N ILE A 193 -8.81 -11.39 -6.83
CA ILE A 193 -8.64 -11.71 -8.25
C ILE A 193 -7.69 -10.67 -8.81
N ALA A 194 -6.59 -11.13 -9.39
CA ALA A 194 -5.60 -10.28 -10.03
C ALA A 194 -5.34 -10.76 -11.45
N THR A 195 -5.08 -9.83 -12.33
CA THR A 195 -4.72 -10.10 -13.72
C THR A 195 -3.67 -9.14 -14.20
N SER A 196 -2.81 -9.59 -15.08
CA SER A 196 -1.80 -8.77 -15.71
C SER A 196 -1.58 -9.16 -17.16
N TYR A 197 -1.15 -8.18 -17.93
CA TYR A 197 -0.78 -8.32 -19.32
C TYR A 197 0.52 -7.60 -19.59
N SER A 198 1.47 -8.29 -20.20
CA SER A 198 2.73 -7.70 -20.62
C SER A 198 3.10 -8.17 -22.03
N LYS A 199 3.15 -7.25 -22.97
CA LYS A 199 3.59 -7.52 -24.33
C LYS A 199 4.24 -6.29 -24.95
N ASP A 200 5.40 -6.48 -25.53
CA ASP A 200 6.18 -5.45 -26.21
C ASP A 200 6.37 -4.20 -25.34
N LYS A 201 5.66 -3.14 -25.65
CA LYS A 201 5.72 -1.83 -24.98
C LYS A 201 4.64 -1.63 -23.94
N LEU A 202 3.64 -2.49 -23.88
CA LEU A 202 2.46 -2.35 -23.01
C LEU A 202 2.56 -3.29 -21.82
N LYS A 203 2.35 -2.74 -20.62
CA LYS A 203 2.11 -3.48 -19.38
C LYS A 203 0.84 -2.96 -18.75
N ALA A 204 -0.03 -3.85 -18.31
CA ALA A 204 -1.24 -3.52 -17.60
C ALA A 204 -1.47 -4.52 -16.47
N HIS A 205 -2.08 -4.08 -15.38
CA HIS A 205 -2.52 -4.96 -14.31
C HIS A 205 -3.81 -4.43 -13.71
N ALA A 206 -4.62 -5.33 -13.18
CA ALA A 206 -5.82 -5.02 -12.43
C ALA A 206 -6.02 -6.04 -11.33
N SER A 207 -6.55 -5.61 -10.18
CA SER A 207 -6.97 -6.52 -9.12
C SER A 207 -8.22 -6.02 -8.42
N VAL A 208 -8.99 -6.96 -7.88
CA VAL A 208 -10.11 -6.70 -6.99
C VAL A 208 -9.95 -7.57 -5.75
N ILE A 209 -10.07 -6.94 -4.59
CA ILE A 209 -9.88 -7.56 -3.29
C ILE A 209 -11.17 -7.37 -2.49
N TYR A 210 -11.63 -8.42 -1.84
CA TYR A 210 -12.68 -8.36 -0.85
C TYR A 210 -12.25 -9.08 0.41
N ASN A 211 -12.25 -8.36 1.53
CA ASN A 211 -11.91 -8.87 2.85
C ASN A 211 -13.06 -8.62 3.81
N GLN A 212 -13.35 -9.57 4.68
CA GLN A 212 -14.28 -9.40 5.79
C GLN A 212 -13.85 -10.21 7.01
N SER A 213 -14.24 -9.77 8.20
CA SER A 213 -14.15 -10.53 9.45
C SER A 213 -15.15 -10.00 10.47
N ASN A 214 -15.71 -10.87 11.29
CA ASN A 214 -16.49 -10.46 12.45
C ASN A 214 -15.60 -10.08 13.65
N GLY A 215 -14.30 -10.37 13.58
CA GLY A 215 -13.37 -10.18 14.68
C GLY A 215 -13.61 -11.18 15.83
N HIS A 216 -12.70 -11.17 16.80
CA HIS A 216 -12.76 -12.08 17.98
C HIS A 216 -13.56 -11.52 19.15
N ARG A 217 -14.14 -10.33 19.01
CA ARG A 217 -15.00 -9.66 19.99
C ARG A 217 -16.21 -9.04 19.29
N GLU A 218 -17.28 -8.77 20.05
CA GLU A 218 -18.39 -7.97 19.57
C GLU A 218 -17.93 -6.55 19.17
N ASN A 219 -18.60 -5.94 18.21
CA ASN A 219 -18.26 -4.62 17.64
C ASN A 219 -16.85 -4.55 17.02
N MET A 220 -16.43 -5.64 16.37
CA MET A 220 -15.16 -5.72 15.61
C MET A 220 -15.37 -6.07 14.14
N HIS A 221 -16.59 -5.89 13.64
CA HIS A 221 -16.85 -6.19 12.24
C HIS A 221 -15.99 -5.31 11.32
N TYR A 222 -15.48 -5.95 10.29
CA TYR A 222 -14.69 -5.33 9.25
C TYR A 222 -15.10 -5.86 7.89
N ASN A 223 -15.21 -4.99 6.90
CA ASN A 223 -15.23 -5.38 5.50
C ASN A 223 -14.54 -4.32 4.63
N GLN A 224 -14.01 -4.77 3.52
CA GLN A 224 -13.31 -3.94 2.54
C GLN A 224 -13.54 -4.48 1.14
N LEU A 225 -13.84 -3.60 0.22
CA LEU A 225 -13.77 -3.83 -1.21
C LEU A 225 -12.75 -2.85 -1.80
N GLN A 226 -11.74 -3.38 -2.52
CA GLN A 226 -10.70 -2.54 -3.11
C GLN A 226 -10.42 -2.96 -4.54
N GLY A 227 -10.28 -1.98 -5.42
CA GLY A 227 -9.88 -2.16 -6.82
C GLY A 227 -8.57 -1.43 -7.12
N ASN A 228 -7.68 -2.06 -7.88
CA ASN A 228 -6.44 -1.48 -8.37
C ASN A 228 -6.35 -1.65 -9.88
N LEU A 229 -5.86 -0.64 -10.57
CA LEU A 229 -5.63 -0.64 -12.00
C LEU A 229 -4.35 0.10 -12.32
N GLY A 230 -3.50 -0.49 -13.15
CA GLY A 230 -2.30 0.16 -13.64
C GLY A 230 -2.04 -0.16 -15.11
N VAL A 231 -1.61 0.86 -15.85
CA VAL A 231 -1.20 0.75 -17.24
C VAL A 231 0.10 1.51 -17.43
N SER A 232 1.07 0.88 -18.08
CA SER A 232 2.34 1.49 -18.44
C SER A 232 2.65 1.22 -19.92
N TYR A 233 3.08 2.24 -20.62
CA TYR A 233 3.45 2.16 -22.03
C TYR A 233 4.82 2.77 -22.27
N ARG A 234 5.74 1.98 -22.83
CA ARG A 234 7.07 2.41 -23.22
C ARG A 234 7.00 3.04 -24.62
N ILE A 235 7.07 4.35 -24.69
CA ILE A 235 7.01 5.11 -25.95
C ILE A 235 8.25 4.79 -26.79
N SER A 236 9.43 4.87 -26.18
CA SER A 236 10.74 4.55 -26.75
C SER A 236 11.62 3.89 -25.70
N ASP A 237 12.88 3.62 -26.03
CA ASP A 237 13.84 3.10 -25.04
C ASP A 237 14.15 4.11 -23.92
N SER A 238 13.93 5.40 -24.20
CA SER A 238 14.20 6.48 -23.24
C SER A 238 12.97 7.08 -22.58
N TYR A 239 11.76 6.80 -23.04
CA TYR A 239 10.54 7.43 -22.52
C TYR A 239 9.43 6.41 -22.22
N SER A 240 8.78 6.61 -21.09
CA SER A 240 7.60 5.83 -20.71
C SER A 240 6.52 6.71 -20.07
N VAL A 241 5.27 6.26 -20.18
CA VAL A 241 4.12 6.82 -19.49
C VAL A 241 3.46 5.73 -18.66
N SER A 242 2.91 6.11 -17.51
CA SER A 242 2.08 5.21 -16.71
C SER A 242 0.91 5.94 -16.08
N VAL A 243 -0.17 5.20 -15.85
CA VAL A 243 -1.34 5.64 -15.11
C VAL A 243 -1.66 4.54 -14.10
N GLN A 244 -1.89 4.95 -12.85
CA GLN A 244 -2.22 4.06 -11.74
C GLN A 244 -3.46 4.59 -11.04
N SER A 245 -4.30 3.70 -10.55
CA SER A 245 -5.47 4.05 -9.75
C SER A 245 -5.75 2.96 -8.72
N ASN A 246 -6.15 3.40 -7.54
CA ASN A 246 -6.60 2.55 -6.44
C ASN A 246 -7.85 3.18 -5.84
N ILE A 247 -8.85 2.39 -5.51
CA ILE A 247 -10.04 2.81 -4.79
C ILE A 247 -10.47 1.72 -3.83
N ALA A 248 -10.80 2.10 -2.60
CA ALA A 248 -11.29 1.21 -1.56
C ALA A 248 -12.51 1.79 -0.86
N GLU A 249 -13.45 0.91 -0.56
CA GLU A 249 -14.54 1.12 0.38
C GLU A 249 -14.28 0.24 1.59
N ILE A 250 -14.28 0.84 2.78
CA ILE A 250 -13.85 0.21 4.03
C ILE A 250 -14.88 0.53 5.09
N TYR A 251 -15.39 -0.52 5.71
CA TYR A 251 -16.20 -0.42 6.94
C TYR A 251 -15.47 -1.12 8.07
N SER A 252 -15.35 -0.44 9.21
CA SER A 252 -14.69 -1.02 10.39
C SER A 252 -15.35 -0.57 11.67
N GLU A 253 -15.54 -1.51 12.60
CA GLU A 253 -15.97 -1.26 13.97
C GLU A 253 -14.80 -1.32 14.95
N ASN A 254 -14.92 -0.61 16.07
CA ASN A 254 -13.90 -0.58 17.10
C ASN A 254 -14.52 -0.80 18.47
N PRO A 255 -14.31 -1.97 19.11
CA PRO A 255 -14.88 -2.28 20.41
C PRO A 255 -14.17 -1.56 21.57
N GLY A 256 -13.18 -0.72 21.32
CA GLY A 256 -12.33 -0.17 22.36
C GLY A 256 -11.45 -1.22 23.04
N THR A 257 -10.85 -0.86 24.17
CA THR A 257 -10.07 -1.80 24.99
C THR A 257 -10.99 -2.67 25.84
N VAL A 258 -10.46 -3.76 26.40
CA VAL A 258 -11.22 -4.62 27.33
C VAL A 258 -11.64 -3.84 28.59
N GLN A 259 -10.76 -2.94 29.04
CA GLN A 259 -11.02 -2.10 30.22
C GLN A 259 -11.93 -0.90 29.94
N SER A 260 -12.01 -0.46 28.69
CA SER A 260 -12.83 0.65 28.25
C SER A 260 -13.53 0.29 26.93
N PRO A 261 -14.52 -0.60 26.99
CA PRO A 261 -15.24 -1.04 25.80
C PRO A 261 -16.09 0.08 25.22
N LEU A 262 -16.10 0.15 23.90
CA LEU A 262 -16.90 1.09 23.11
C LEU A 262 -18.05 0.36 22.41
N VAL A 263 -19.17 1.06 22.27
CA VAL A 263 -20.29 0.67 21.42
C VAL A 263 -20.55 1.75 20.38
N ASN A 264 -21.05 1.35 19.22
CA ASN A 264 -21.34 2.24 18.08
C ASN A 264 -20.11 3.00 17.55
N ASN A 265 -18.89 2.56 17.87
CA ASN A 265 -17.69 3.12 17.26
C ASN A 265 -17.45 2.43 15.91
N LYS A 266 -17.58 3.20 14.83
CA LYS A 266 -17.46 2.69 13.48
C LYS A 266 -16.94 3.76 12.53
N ALA A 267 -16.31 3.30 11.47
CA ALA A 267 -15.85 4.14 10.38
C ALA A 267 -16.32 3.55 9.04
N ASP A 268 -16.87 4.41 8.20
CA ASP A 268 -17.26 4.15 6.82
C ASP A 268 -16.43 5.09 5.93
N ILE A 269 -15.58 4.52 5.10
CA ILE A 269 -14.53 5.23 4.40
C ILE A 269 -14.53 4.82 2.94
N ILE A 270 -14.63 5.79 2.04
CA ILE A 270 -14.25 5.63 0.65
C ILE A 270 -12.96 6.42 0.43
N ARG A 271 -11.93 5.73 -0.05
CA ARG A 271 -10.66 6.39 -0.31
C ARG A 271 -10.01 5.85 -1.58
N GLY A 272 -9.33 6.73 -2.30
CA GLY A 272 -8.65 6.34 -3.52
C GLY A 272 -7.54 7.29 -3.91
N ASN A 273 -6.80 6.88 -4.92
CA ASN A 273 -5.80 7.70 -5.57
C ASN A 273 -5.81 7.44 -7.08
N VAL A 274 -5.33 8.43 -7.81
CA VAL A 274 -5.00 8.32 -9.23
C VAL A 274 -3.69 9.06 -9.48
N SER A 275 -2.81 8.48 -10.26
CA SER A 275 -1.58 9.13 -10.69
C SER A 275 -1.30 8.89 -12.16
N ALA A 276 -0.61 9.84 -12.77
CA ALA A 276 -0.09 9.74 -14.12
C ALA A 276 1.37 10.19 -14.11
N SER A 277 2.26 9.40 -14.70
CA SER A 277 3.69 9.67 -14.73
C SER A 277 4.21 9.64 -16.16
N PHE A 278 5.06 10.59 -16.48
CA PHE A 278 5.91 10.59 -17.66
C PHE A 278 7.37 10.52 -17.21
N SER A 279 8.06 9.47 -17.59
CA SER A 279 9.43 9.20 -17.14
C SER A 279 10.39 9.17 -18.31
N ASN A 280 11.63 9.63 -18.06
CA ASN A 280 12.75 9.52 -18.99
C ASN A 280 13.90 8.73 -18.36
N SER A 281 14.67 8.07 -19.21
CA SER A 281 15.88 7.34 -18.83
C SER A 281 16.91 7.43 -19.95
N PHE A 282 17.95 8.22 -19.73
CA PHE A 282 19.10 8.38 -20.61
C PHE A 282 20.37 7.91 -19.92
N ASN A 283 21.45 7.74 -20.66
CA ASN A 283 22.74 7.31 -20.09
C ASN A 283 23.28 8.24 -18.97
N LYS A 284 22.95 9.52 -19.03
CA LYS A 284 23.47 10.54 -18.10
C LYS A 284 22.40 11.31 -17.35
N ALA A 285 21.15 11.00 -17.57
CA ALA A 285 20.02 11.65 -16.90
C ALA A 285 18.82 10.73 -16.84
N SER A 286 18.12 10.73 -15.70
CA SER A 286 16.86 10.00 -15.51
C SER A 286 15.94 10.79 -14.63
N GLY A 287 14.64 10.74 -14.90
CA GLY A 287 13.70 11.50 -14.10
C GLY A 287 12.24 11.23 -14.44
N ALA A 288 11.38 11.97 -13.78
CA ALA A 288 9.95 11.88 -14.04
C ALA A 288 9.20 13.18 -13.71
N VAL A 289 8.09 13.37 -14.42
CA VAL A 289 7.02 14.28 -14.02
C VAL A 289 5.82 13.42 -13.63
N MET A 290 5.26 13.66 -12.46
CA MET A 290 4.14 12.93 -11.91
C MET A 290 3.03 13.89 -11.52
N LEU A 291 1.81 13.59 -11.95
CA LEU A 291 0.57 14.21 -11.49
C LEU A 291 -0.18 13.20 -10.65
N PHE A 292 -0.72 13.60 -9.51
CA PHE A 292 -1.48 12.71 -8.66
C PHE A 292 -2.59 13.41 -7.89
N SER A 293 -3.58 12.64 -7.50
CA SER A 293 -4.65 13.06 -6.60
C SER A 293 -5.05 11.90 -5.71
N ASN A 294 -4.96 12.11 -4.39
CA ASN A 294 -5.53 11.25 -3.37
C ASN A 294 -6.83 11.90 -2.90
N PHE A 295 -7.87 11.13 -2.70
CA PHE A 295 -9.16 11.61 -2.24
C PHE A 295 -9.77 10.69 -1.21
N GLY A 296 -10.59 11.25 -0.33
CA GLY A 296 -11.29 10.50 0.70
C GLY A 296 -12.63 11.10 1.09
N ASN A 297 -13.54 10.23 1.49
CA ASN A 297 -14.80 10.56 2.11
C ASN A 297 -14.96 9.67 3.35
N HIS A 298 -15.08 10.27 4.51
CA HIS A 298 -15.10 9.56 5.78
C HIS A 298 -16.36 9.92 6.54
N THR A 299 -17.04 8.92 7.08
CA THR A 299 -18.06 9.05 8.12
C THR A 299 -17.60 8.25 9.32
N ILE A 300 -17.35 8.92 10.45
CA ILE A 300 -16.79 8.30 11.65
C ILE A 300 -17.70 8.58 12.83
N ASP A 301 -18.13 7.52 13.48
CA ASP A 301 -18.78 7.56 14.78
C ASP A 301 -17.75 7.13 15.83
N ASP A 302 -17.37 8.04 16.73
CA ASP A 302 -16.42 7.72 17.80
C ASP A 302 -17.00 6.81 18.88
N GLY A 303 -18.30 6.53 18.78
CA GLY A 303 -18.99 5.67 19.72
C GLY A 303 -19.08 6.26 21.12
N ASN A 304 -19.44 5.43 22.06
CA ASN A 304 -19.54 5.81 23.47
C ASN A 304 -19.19 4.62 24.37
N ALA A 305 -18.76 4.92 25.60
CA ALA A 305 -18.60 3.88 26.61
C ALA A 305 -19.96 3.24 26.94
N ILE A 306 -19.94 1.97 27.36
CA ILE A 306 -21.18 1.27 27.77
C ILE A 306 -21.85 2.05 28.91
N GLY A 307 -23.14 2.35 28.72
CA GLY A 307 -23.93 3.12 29.68
C GLY A 307 -23.76 4.65 29.62
N ALA A 308 -22.87 5.16 28.81
CA ALA A 308 -22.75 6.59 28.53
C ALA A 308 -23.79 7.07 27.52
N THR A 309 -24.11 8.36 27.57
CA THR A 309 -25.00 8.98 26.58
C THR A 309 -24.35 8.92 25.19
N PRO A 310 -25.05 8.37 24.18
CA PRO A 310 -24.53 8.35 22.82
C PRO A 310 -24.25 9.76 22.28
N LEU A 311 -23.20 9.87 21.47
CA LEU A 311 -22.94 11.08 20.70
C LEU A 311 -24.10 11.33 19.72
N THR A 312 -24.49 12.59 19.56
CA THR A 312 -25.59 13.00 18.69
C THR A 312 -25.15 13.34 17.27
N TYR A 313 -23.87 13.19 16.97
CA TYR A 313 -23.29 13.51 15.66
C TYR A 313 -22.25 12.49 15.24
N SER A 314 -22.10 12.33 13.92
CA SER A 314 -20.98 11.63 13.30
C SER A 314 -20.02 12.65 12.70
N PHE A 315 -18.73 12.43 12.82
CA PHE A 315 -17.74 13.20 12.11
C PHE A 315 -17.79 12.84 10.62
N ARG A 316 -17.95 13.85 9.77
CA ARG A 316 -17.93 13.67 8.31
C ARG A 316 -16.87 14.57 7.70
N SER A 317 -16.04 14.00 6.85
CA SER A 317 -15.02 14.76 6.12
C SER A 317 -14.92 14.31 4.69
N LYS A 318 -14.54 15.26 3.84
CA LYS A 318 -14.04 15.02 2.50
C LYS A 318 -12.69 15.69 2.40
N ASP A 319 -11.72 14.99 1.89
CA ASP A 319 -10.39 15.53 1.69
C ASP A 319 -9.83 15.13 0.33
N ALA A 320 -8.97 15.97 -0.19
CA ALA A 320 -8.15 15.65 -1.34
C ALA A 320 -6.75 16.24 -1.18
N LEU A 321 -5.76 15.48 -1.60
CA LEU A 321 -4.38 15.92 -1.77
C LEU A 321 -4.01 15.72 -3.23
N SER A 322 -3.87 16.80 -3.96
CA SER A 322 -3.47 16.76 -5.38
C SER A 322 -2.15 17.45 -5.57
N GLY A 323 -1.34 16.97 -6.49
CA GLY A 323 -0.02 17.55 -6.67
C GLY A 323 0.64 17.22 -8.00
N ILE A 324 1.74 17.92 -8.19
CA ILE A 324 2.73 17.66 -9.23
C ILE A 324 4.08 17.46 -8.56
N SER A 325 4.80 16.43 -8.98
CA SER A 325 6.16 16.15 -8.59
C SER A 325 7.02 16.09 -9.85
N PHE A 326 8.14 16.75 -9.83
CA PHE A 326 9.16 16.67 -10.87
C PHE A 326 10.50 16.38 -10.23
N TYR A 327 11.26 15.48 -10.80
CA TYR A 327 12.67 15.29 -10.45
C TYR A 327 13.47 14.84 -11.67
N GLU A 328 14.74 15.22 -11.69
CA GLU A 328 15.73 14.78 -12.67
C GLU A 328 17.04 14.54 -11.97
N THR A 329 17.61 13.36 -12.18
CA THR A 329 18.92 12.95 -11.66
C THR A 329 19.94 12.98 -12.79
N PHE A 330 21.05 13.68 -12.58
CA PHE A 330 22.13 13.84 -13.53
C PHE A 330 23.36 13.06 -13.08
N HIS A 331 23.99 12.36 -14.01
CA HIS A 331 25.28 11.67 -13.88
C HIS A 331 26.35 12.46 -14.60
N ILE A 332 26.72 13.62 -14.06
CA ILE A 332 27.60 14.59 -14.74
C ILE A 332 29.04 14.08 -14.81
N VAL A 333 29.54 13.50 -13.72
CA VAL A 333 30.86 12.90 -13.61
C VAL A 333 30.77 11.51 -13.00
N ASN A 334 31.77 10.66 -13.25
CA ASN A 334 31.80 9.32 -12.70
C ASN A 334 31.75 9.36 -11.15
N GLY A 335 30.88 8.55 -10.55
CA GLY A 335 30.71 8.47 -9.11
C GLY A 335 29.88 9.60 -8.50
N ASN A 336 29.30 10.51 -9.30
CA ASN A 336 28.43 11.58 -8.82
C ASN A 336 27.02 11.45 -9.39
N LYS A 337 26.02 11.52 -8.51
CA LYS A 337 24.59 11.61 -8.84
C LYS A 337 24.06 12.90 -8.23
N THR A 338 23.51 13.78 -9.04
CA THR A 338 22.88 15.03 -8.59
C THR A 338 21.41 15.03 -8.96
N THR A 339 20.52 14.97 -7.97
CA THR A 339 19.08 15.02 -8.17
C THR A 339 18.56 16.43 -7.88
N VAL A 340 17.80 16.98 -8.81
CA VAL A 340 17.07 18.24 -8.66
C VAL A 340 15.60 17.93 -8.78
N GLY A 341 14.78 18.47 -7.88
CA GLY A 341 13.35 18.20 -7.90
C GLY A 341 12.51 19.37 -7.40
N PHE A 342 11.24 19.29 -7.70
CA PHE A 342 10.22 20.24 -7.28
C PHE A 342 8.92 19.48 -7.03
N ASP A 343 8.33 19.72 -5.86
CA ASP A 343 7.03 19.17 -5.48
C ASP A 343 6.07 20.32 -5.15
N TYR A 344 4.86 20.26 -5.69
CA TYR A 344 3.76 21.15 -5.34
C TYR A 344 2.54 20.35 -4.95
N PHE A 345 2.00 20.65 -3.79
CA PHE A 345 0.81 19.98 -3.25
C PHE A 345 -0.27 20.99 -2.91
N ASN A 346 -1.49 20.66 -3.26
CA ASN A 346 -2.69 21.35 -2.84
C ASN A 346 -3.55 20.42 -2.00
N ILE A 347 -3.91 20.86 -0.81
CA ILE A 347 -4.76 20.14 0.13
C ILE A 347 -6.10 20.85 0.19
N TYR A 348 -7.14 20.07 0.02
CA TYR A 348 -8.53 20.54 0.06
C TYR A 348 -9.32 19.74 1.09
#